data_e3556ec5369d1bd694ac77c6f5ec7963
#
_entry.id   e3556ec5369d1bd694ac77c6f5ec7963
#
_cell.length_a   1.000
_cell.length_b   1.000
_cell.length_c   1.000
_cell.angle_alpha   90.00
_cell.angle_beta   90.00
_cell.angle_gamma   90.00
#
_symmetry.space_group_name_H-M   'P 1'
#
loop_
_entity.id
_entity.type
_entity.pdbx_description
1 polymer ?
#
loop_
_entity_poly.entity_id
_entity_poly.type
_entity_poly.pdbx_seq_one_letter_code
_entity_poly.pdbx_strand_id
1 'polypeptide(L)'
;MLFRSSELIQLGFRRSGQFVYRPHCDGCRACISVRLPVAEFQASRSQKRAFKQHQSLEVLINRPSFDEAQFNLYQAYQASRHQGAEKAEGADQYRDFLIQSNVDSLSVSFLLNGQLKIVSIVDIVEDGISAVYTFYDTQDTQASYGTYSILWLIEWCKQLGLPYLYLGYWIQDSPKMAYKRNFMPQQALMNGQWQRIEKS
;
A
#
# COMPACT_ATOMS: atom_id res chain seq x y z
N MET A 1 -19.85 10.63 -13.50
CA MET A 1 -20.06 10.74 -12.03
C MET A 1 -18.70 10.44 -11.41
N LEU A 2 -17.93 11.47 -11.06
CA LEU A 2 -16.67 11.29 -10.35
C LEU A 2 -17.05 10.75 -8.97
N PHE A 3 -16.78 9.48 -8.72
CA PHE A 3 -16.86 8.95 -7.37
C PHE A 3 -15.94 9.81 -6.50
N ARG A 4 -16.48 10.36 -5.44
CA ARG A 4 -15.71 11.05 -4.41
C ARG A 4 -14.92 9.99 -3.61
N SER A 5 -13.88 9.44 -4.24
CA SER A 5 -13.02 8.42 -3.64
C SER A 5 -12.46 8.87 -2.30
N SER A 6 -12.23 10.18 -2.14
CA SER A 6 -11.79 10.80 -0.90
C SER A 6 -12.80 10.64 0.23
N GLU A 7 -14.10 10.82 -0.03
CA GLU A 7 -15.13 10.61 0.99
C GLU A 7 -15.26 9.14 1.36
N LEU A 8 -15.22 8.24 0.37
CA LEU A 8 -15.35 6.81 0.61
C LEU A 8 -14.19 6.25 1.43
N ILE A 9 -12.95 6.68 1.18
CA ILE A 9 -11.81 6.21 1.96
C ILE A 9 -11.88 6.69 3.42
N GLN A 10 -12.38 7.91 3.65
CA GLN A 10 -12.61 8.43 5.00
C GLN A 10 -13.67 7.63 5.77
N LEU A 11 -14.64 7.04 5.07
CA LEU A 11 -15.64 6.12 5.61
C LEU A 11 -15.14 4.67 5.73
N GLY A 12 -13.87 4.43 5.44
CA GLY A 12 -13.24 3.12 5.57
C GLY A 12 -13.40 2.20 4.38
N PHE A 13 -13.89 2.69 3.24
CA PHE A 13 -13.92 1.89 2.01
C PHE A 13 -12.52 1.79 1.40
N ARG A 14 -12.31 0.72 0.63
CA ARG A 14 -11.09 0.46 -0.13
C ARG A 14 -11.46 0.12 -1.57
N ARG A 15 -10.50 0.30 -2.48
CA ARG A 15 -10.65 -0.05 -3.88
C ARG A 15 -10.05 -1.43 -4.19
N SER A 16 -10.71 -2.15 -5.08
CA SER A 16 -10.21 -3.34 -5.75
C SER A 16 -10.62 -3.24 -7.22
N GLY A 17 -9.70 -2.90 -8.10
CA GLY A 17 -10.02 -2.59 -9.49
C GLY A 17 -11.00 -1.42 -9.61
N GLN A 18 -12.08 -1.62 -10.32
CA GLN A 18 -13.16 -0.63 -10.49
C GLN A 18 -14.18 -0.62 -9.34
N PHE A 19 -14.06 -1.56 -8.40
CA PHE A 19 -14.99 -1.70 -7.28
C PHE A 19 -14.46 -1.03 -6.03
N VAL A 20 -15.38 -0.55 -5.19
CA VAL A 20 -15.09 -0.14 -3.83
C VAL A 20 -15.80 -1.06 -2.85
N TYR A 21 -15.14 -1.41 -1.77
CA TYR A 21 -15.67 -2.35 -0.79
C TYR A 21 -15.29 -1.95 0.63
N ARG A 22 -16.09 -2.42 1.58
CA ARG A 22 -15.77 -2.39 3.01
C ARG A 22 -16.20 -3.73 3.60
N PRO A 23 -15.35 -4.43 4.36
CA PRO A 23 -15.72 -5.66 5.04
C PRO A 23 -16.95 -5.47 5.93
N HIS A 24 -17.91 -6.34 5.78
CA HIS A 24 -19.13 -6.38 6.59
C HIS A 24 -19.51 -7.83 6.86
N CYS A 25 -18.96 -8.39 7.94
CA CYS A 25 -19.20 -9.77 8.34
C CYS A 25 -20.15 -9.80 9.55
N ASP A 26 -21.04 -10.78 9.58
CA ASP A 26 -21.92 -10.98 10.72
C ASP A 26 -21.11 -11.27 11.99
N GLY A 27 -21.31 -10.42 13.02
CA GLY A 27 -20.65 -10.58 14.32
C GLY A 27 -19.15 -10.29 14.36
N CYS A 28 -18.49 -9.89 13.25
CA CYS A 28 -17.06 -9.61 13.21
C CYS A 28 -16.78 -8.14 12.89
N ARG A 29 -15.81 -7.54 13.60
CA ARG A 29 -15.33 -6.15 13.39
C ARG A 29 -13.81 -6.07 13.35
N ALA A 30 -13.12 -7.16 13.00
CA ALA A 30 -11.67 -7.25 13.04
C ALA A 30 -10.94 -6.43 11.96
N CYS A 31 -11.59 -6.16 10.82
CA CYS A 31 -10.99 -5.38 9.73
C CYS A 31 -11.10 -3.88 10.02
N ILE A 32 -10.06 -3.30 10.57
CA ILE A 32 -10.00 -1.89 10.95
C ILE A 32 -9.23 -1.11 9.91
N SER A 33 -9.83 -0.08 9.29
CA SER A 33 -9.10 0.84 8.41
C SER A 33 -8.10 1.66 9.22
N VAL A 34 -6.86 1.76 8.74
CA VAL A 34 -5.80 2.54 9.39
C VAL A 34 -5.16 3.52 8.41
N ARG A 35 -4.81 4.70 8.95
CA ARG A 35 -4.02 5.72 8.26
C ARG A 35 -2.94 6.28 9.16
N LEU A 36 -1.93 6.84 8.55
CA LEU A 36 -0.78 7.43 9.24
C LEU A 36 -0.77 8.94 9.02
N PRO A 37 -0.79 9.77 10.08
CA PRO A 37 -0.54 11.20 9.97
C PRO A 37 0.95 11.44 9.70
N VAL A 38 1.29 11.81 8.45
CA VAL A 38 2.69 11.80 7.97
C VAL A 38 3.57 12.83 8.66
N ALA A 39 3.00 13.96 9.09
CA ALA A 39 3.75 15.01 9.79
C ALA A 39 4.25 14.56 11.18
N GLU A 40 3.52 13.65 11.81
CA GLU A 40 3.86 13.13 13.15
C GLU A 40 4.78 11.90 13.10
N PHE A 41 4.96 11.30 11.92
CA PHE A 41 5.73 10.07 11.79
C PHE A 41 7.22 10.31 12.01
N GLN A 42 7.80 9.47 12.87
CA GLN A 42 9.24 9.43 13.13
C GLN A 42 9.79 8.03 12.87
N ALA A 43 10.64 7.92 11.86
CA ALA A 43 11.24 6.65 11.50
C ALA A 43 12.17 6.13 12.60
N SER A 44 12.03 4.86 12.96
CA SER A 44 12.93 4.14 13.85
C SER A 44 14.34 3.99 13.25
N ARG A 45 15.32 3.56 14.05
CA ARG A 45 16.69 3.33 13.56
C ARG A 45 16.74 2.30 12.43
N SER A 46 15.97 1.22 12.52
CA SER A 46 15.90 0.19 11.48
C SER A 46 15.26 0.72 10.19
N GLN A 47 14.17 1.51 10.32
CA GLN A 47 13.51 2.15 9.18
C GLN A 47 14.42 3.17 8.50
N LYS A 48 15.14 4.02 9.24
CA LYS A 48 16.13 4.95 8.68
C LYS A 48 17.23 4.21 7.90
N ARG A 49 17.68 3.06 8.40
CA ARG A 49 18.67 2.21 7.72
C ARG A 49 18.09 1.63 6.43
N ALA A 50 16.89 1.05 6.46
CA ALA A 50 16.21 0.54 5.27
C ALA A 50 16.00 1.64 4.22
N PHE A 51 15.59 2.84 4.64
CA PHE A 51 15.42 3.98 3.73
C PHE A 51 16.75 4.39 3.08
N LYS A 52 17.82 4.51 3.86
CA LYS A 52 19.15 4.86 3.37
C LYS A 52 19.70 3.82 2.39
N GLN A 53 19.47 2.54 2.63
CA GLN A 53 19.93 1.43 1.79
C GLN A 53 19.43 1.55 0.35
N HIS A 54 18.26 2.14 0.15
CA HIS A 54 17.56 2.18 -1.14
C HIS A 54 17.42 3.60 -1.73
N GLN A 55 18.19 4.57 -1.23
CA GLN A 55 18.17 5.96 -1.75
C GLN A 55 18.62 6.07 -3.22
N SER A 56 19.36 5.08 -3.72
CA SER A 56 19.83 5.04 -5.12
C SER A 56 18.84 4.43 -6.09
N LEU A 57 17.66 3.97 -5.62
CA LEU A 57 16.65 3.48 -6.51
C LEU A 57 16.09 4.62 -7.39
N GLU A 58 16.09 4.39 -8.69
CA GLU A 58 15.39 5.24 -9.64
C GLU A 58 13.88 5.05 -9.46
N VAL A 59 13.12 6.15 -9.46
CA VAL A 59 11.67 6.13 -9.25
C VAL A 59 10.96 6.63 -10.49
N LEU A 60 10.06 5.81 -11.02
CA LEU A 60 9.19 6.14 -12.14
C LEU A 60 7.74 6.17 -11.67
N ILE A 61 7.04 7.27 -11.93
CA ILE A 61 5.63 7.44 -11.56
C ILE A 61 4.83 7.59 -12.86
N ASN A 62 3.91 6.67 -13.10
CA ASN A 62 3.11 6.63 -14.30
C ASN A 62 1.64 6.30 -13.99
N ARG A 63 0.75 6.54 -14.94
CA ARG A 63 -0.59 5.95 -14.89
C ARG A 63 -0.48 4.43 -14.95
N PRO A 64 -1.32 3.66 -14.20
CA PRO A 64 -1.29 2.21 -14.28
C PRO A 64 -1.56 1.74 -15.71
N SER A 65 -0.66 0.94 -16.24
CA SER A 65 -0.78 0.29 -17.54
C SER A 65 -0.21 -1.11 -17.45
N PHE A 66 -0.62 -1.99 -18.35
CA PHE A 66 -0.02 -3.32 -18.38
C PHE A 66 1.44 -3.22 -18.85
N ASP A 67 2.32 -3.73 -18.02
CA ASP A 67 3.75 -3.87 -18.28
C ASP A 67 4.17 -5.28 -17.92
N GLU A 68 4.87 -5.96 -18.82
CA GLU A 68 5.23 -7.36 -18.64
C GLU A 68 6.23 -7.58 -17.49
N ALA A 69 7.16 -6.65 -17.28
CA ALA A 69 8.12 -6.75 -16.19
C ALA A 69 7.43 -6.58 -14.84
N GLN A 70 6.46 -5.66 -14.74
CA GLN A 70 5.64 -5.50 -13.53
C GLN A 70 4.78 -6.74 -13.28
N PHE A 71 4.16 -7.31 -14.33
CA PHE A 71 3.35 -8.51 -14.20
C PHE A 71 4.18 -9.73 -13.75
N ASN A 72 5.36 -9.92 -14.32
CA ASN A 72 6.28 -10.99 -13.91
C ASN A 72 6.73 -10.84 -12.44
N LEU A 73 7.03 -9.60 -12.02
CA LEU A 73 7.35 -9.32 -10.61
C LEU A 73 6.16 -9.61 -9.69
N TYR A 74 4.94 -9.25 -10.11
CA TYR A 74 3.72 -9.55 -9.38
C TYR A 74 3.51 -11.05 -9.19
N GLN A 75 3.65 -11.84 -10.26
CA GLN A 75 3.53 -13.31 -10.20
C GLN A 75 4.57 -13.93 -9.26
N ALA A 76 5.83 -13.51 -9.35
CA ALA A 76 6.89 -13.98 -8.47
C ALA A 76 6.61 -13.64 -6.99
N TYR A 77 6.13 -12.43 -6.73
CA TYR A 77 5.71 -12.00 -5.39
C TYR A 77 4.55 -12.83 -4.86
N GLN A 78 3.50 -13.06 -5.67
CA GLN A 78 2.35 -13.87 -5.30
C GLN A 78 2.76 -15.31 -4.96
N ALA A 79 3.58 -15.94 -5.79
CA ALA A 79 4.09 -17.27 -5.56
C ALA A 79 4.87 -17.39 -4.23
N SER A 80 5.64 -16.36 -3.87
CA SER A 80 6.40 -16.34 -2.62
C SER A 80 5.54 -16.15 -1.36
N ARG A 81 4.39 -15.45 -1.48
CA ARG A 81 3.54 -15.06 -0.35
C ARG A 81 2.32 -15.95 -0.14
N HIS A 82 1.91 -16.67 -1.18
CA HIS A 82 0.72 -17.51 -1.20
C HIS A 82 1.07 -18.94 -1.56
N GLN A 83 1.99 -19.56 -0.80
CA GLN A 83 2.27 -21.00 -0.90
C GLN A 83 0.96 -21.77 -0.68
N GLY A 84 0.46 -22.44 -1.75
CA GLY A 84 -0.80 -23.17 -1.73
C GLY A 84 -1.96 -22.54 -2.51
N ALA A 85 -1.81 -21.39 -3.15
CA ALA A 85 -2.79 -20.92 -4.13
C ALA A 85 -2.72 -21.82 -5.37
N GLU A 86 -3.81 -22.55 -5.63
CA GLU A 86 -3.89 -23.57 -6.71
C GLU A 86 -3.74 -23.00 -8.13
N LYS A 87 -3.79 -21.69 -8.32
CA LYS A 87 -3.54 -21.01 -9.61
C LYS A 87 -2.84 -19.68 -9.41
N ALA A 88 -1.76 -19.47 -10.16
CA ALA A 88 -1.21 -18.13 -10.36
C ALA A 88 -2.28 -17.24 -10.99
N GLU A 89 -2.49 -16.02 -10.46
CA GLU A 89 -3.40 -15.05 -11.06
C GLU A 89 -2.98 -14.73 -12.49
N GLY A 90 -3.93 -14.81 -13.42
CA GLY A 90 -3.70 -14.51 -14.83
C GLY A 90 -3.55 -13.01 -15.10
N ALA A 91 -3.09 -12.68 -16.31
CA ALA A 91 -2.92 -11.28 -16.72
C ALA A 91 -4.24 -10.48 -16.65
N ASP A 92 -5.38 -11.12 -16.90
CA ASP A 92 -6.69 -10.44 -16.83
C ASP A 92 -7.07 -10.09 -15.39
N GLN A 93 -6.85 -11.01 -14.44
CA GLN A 93 -7.07 -10.72 -13.00
C GLN A 93 -6.16 -9.60 -12.51
N TYR A 94 -4.88 -9.60 -12.93
CA TYR A 94 -3.95 -8.53 -12.64
C TYR A 94 -4.43 -7.19 -13.20
N ARG A 95 -4.90 -7.15 -14.47
CA ARG A 95 -5.46 -5.94 -15.07
C ARG A 95 -6.69 -5.45 -14.32
N ASP A 96 -7.64 -6.33 -14.04
CA ASP A 96 -8.87 -5.99 -13.34
C ASP A 96 -8.61 -5.49 -11.93
N PHE A 97 -7.64 -6.05 -11.22
CA PHE A 97 -7.34 -5.69 -9.84
C PHE A 97 -6.51 -4.42 -9.72
N LEU A 98 -5.43 -4.28 -10.50
CA LEU A 98 -4.43 -3.24 -10.27
C LEU A 98 -4.41 -2.13 -11.33
N ILE A 99 -4.74 -2.47 -12.59
CA ILE A 99 -4.61 -1.53 -13.71
C ILE A 99 -5.91 -0.75 -13.94
N GLN A 100 -7.05 -1.45 -13.94
CA GLN A 100 -8.33 -0.80 -14.13
C GLN A 100 -8.71 0.01 -12.89
N SER A 101 -9.02 1.29 -13.08
CA SER A 101 -9.36 2.19 -12.00
C SER A 101 -10.27 3.32 -12.48
N ASN A 102 -11.26 3.67 -11.64
CA ASN A 102 -12.15 4.82 -11.83
C ASN A 102 -11.74 6.04 -10.96
N VAL A 103 -10.54 5.98 -10.36
CA VAL A 103 -10.00 7.02 -9.48
C VAL A 103 -8.61 7.45 -9.97
N ASP A 104 -8.05 8.50 -9.38
CA ASP A 104 -6.71 8.98 -9.71
C ASP A 104 -5.64 8.04 -9.17
N SER A 105 -5.35 7.00 -9.96
CA SER A 105 -4.39 5.96 -9.60
C SER A 105 -3.05 6.17 -10.28
N LEU A 106 -1.98 5.84 -9.55
CA LEU A 106 -0.60 5.88 -10.04
C LEU A 106 0.12 4.56 -9.73
N SER A 107 1.01 4.18 -10.63
CA SER A 107 1.97 3.09 -10.46
C SER A 107 3.34 3.71 -10.19
N VAL A 108 3.90 3.44 -9.02
CA VAL A 108 5.23 3.88 -8.60
C VAL A 108 6.18 2.69 -8.69
N SER A 109 7.10 2.74 -9.63
CA SER A 109 8.10 1.70 -9.88
C SER A 109 9.46 2.14 -9.37
N PHE A 110 10.17 1.24 -8.70
CA PHE A 110 11.51 1.48 -8.18
C PHE A 110 12.49 0.52 -8.83
N LEU A 111 13.54 1.08 -9.44
CA LEU A 111 14.52 0.32 -10.19
C LEU A 111 15.92 0.43 -9.57
N LEU A 112 16.66 -0.66 -9.55
CA LEU A 112 18.06 -0.71 -9.19
C LEU A 112 18.86 -1.10 -10.44
N ASN A 113 19.71 -0.20 -10.94
CA ASN A 113 20.50 -0.42 -12.15
C ASN A 113 19.63 -0.91 -13.33
N GLY A 114 18.48 -0.28 -13.53
CA GLY A 114 17.52 -0.64 -14.59
C GLY A 114 16.66 -1.88 -14.30
N GLN A 115 16.88 -2.59 -13.19
CA GLN A 115 16.08 -3.74 -12.80
C GLN A 115 14.94 -3.33 -11.87
N LEU A 116 13.71 -3.70 -12.22
CA LEU A 116 12.53 -3.44 -11.41
C LEU A 116 12.59 -4.23 -10.08
N LYS A 117 12.48 -3.51 -8.96
CA LYS A 117 12.56 -4.09 -7.62
C LYS A 117 11.25 -3.98 -6.82
N ILE A 118 10.53 -2.88 -6.98
CA ILE A 118 9.28 -2.62 -6.24
C ILE A 118 8.29 -1.95 -7.20
N VAL A 119 7.02 -2.30 -7.06
CA VAL A 119 5.89 -1.56 -7.63
C VAL A 119 4.88 -1.30 -6.53
N SER A 120 4.46 -0.04 -6.41
CA SER A 120 3.37 0.37 -5.52
C SER A 120 2.26 0.99 -6.33
N ILE A 121 1.08 0.39 -6.33
CA ILE A 121 -0.13 0.98 -6.86
C ILE A 121 -0.78 1.80 -5.76
N VAL A 122 -1.01 3.07 -6.06
CA VAL A 122 -1.57 4.03 -5.11
C VAL A 122 -2.71 4.81 -5.75
N ASP A 123 -3.63 5.30 -4.92
CA ASP A 123 -4.64 6.26 -5.33
C ASP A 123 -4.37 7.60 -4.64
N ILE A 124 -4.41 8.68 -5.40
CA ILE A 124 -4.32 10.04 -4.87
C ILE A 124 -5.73 10.46 -4.46
N VAL A 125 -5.86 10.83 -3.19
CA VAL A 125 -7.11 11.33 -2.62
C VAL A 125 -6.89 12.74 -2.07
N GLU A 126 -7.98 13.46 -1.78
CA GLU A 126 -7.95 14.87 -1.42
C GLU A 126 -7.03 15.18 -0.22
N ASP A 127 -6.99 14.28 0.76
CA ASP A 127 -6.24 14.46 2.01
C ASP A 127 -5.09 13.44 2.19
N GLY A 128 -4.72 12.69 1.14
CA GLY A 128 -3.67 11.69 1.32
C GLY A 128 -3.37 10.83 0.10
N ILE A 129 -2.50 9.86 0.34
CA ILE A 129 -2.23 8.75 -0.58
C ILE A 129 -2.82 7.48 0.01
N SER A 130 -3.54 6.73 -0.80
CA SER A 130 -4.01 5.39 -0.45
C SER A 130 -3.08 4.34 -1.04
N ALA A 131 -2.34 3.62 -0.20
CA ALA A 131 -1.56 2.46 -0.62
C ALA A 131 -2.52 1.31 -0.94
N VAL A 132 -2.74 1.05 -2.25
CA VAL A 132 -3.66 0.02 -2.72
C VAL A 132 -2.99 -1.34 -2.66
N TYR A 133 -1.86 -1.48 -3.34
CA TYR A 133 -1.10 -2.71 -3.36
C TYR A 133 0.38 -2.46 -3.63
N THR A 134 1.25 -3.21 -2.95
CA THR A 134 2.69 -3.16 -3.19
C THR A 134 3.23 -4.58 -3.35
N PHE A 135 4.00 -4.80 -4.40
CA PHE A 135 4.71 -6.05 -4.65
C PHE A 135 6.17 -5.75 -5.01
N TYR A 136 7.06 -6.68 -4.69
CA TYR A 136 8.48 -6.45 -4.79
C TYR A 136 9.27 -7.74 -4.95
N ASP A 137 10.53 -7.62 -5.37
CA ASP A 137 11.48 -8.73 -5.47
C ASP A 137 11.71 -9.36 -4.08
N THR A 138 11.37 -10.64 -3.95
CA THR A 138 11.47 -11.38 -2.68
C THR A 138 12.75 -12.23 -2.59
N GLN A 139 13.62 -12.21 -3.59
CA GLN A 139 14.86 -12.99 -3.58
C GLN A 139 15.85 -12.44 -2.55
N ASP A 140 15.93 -11.11 -2.40
CA ASP A 140 16.70 -10.49 -1.32
C ASP A 140 15.81 -10.26 -0.09
N THR A 141 15.82 -11.23 0.82
CA THR A 141 15.03 -11.18 2.07
C THR A 141 15.48 -10.08 3.03
N GLN A 142 16.69 -9.55 2.88
CA GLN A 142 17.24 -8.49 3.73
C GLN A 142 17.00 -7.08 3.19
N ALA A 143 16.56 -6.96 1.94
CA ALA A 143 16.34 -5.67 1.30
C ALA A 143 15.27 -4.80 1.97
N SER A 144 14.32 -5.39 2.71
CA SER A 144 13.25 -4.64 3.40
C SER A 144 12.44 -3.74 2.44
N TYR A 145 12.25 -4.14 1.18
CA TYR A 145 11.58 -3.34 0.15
C TYR A 145 10.17 -2.90 0.53
N GLY A 146 9.39 -3.77 1.21
CA GLY A 146 8.07 -3.39 1.71
C GLY A 146 8.10 -2.27 2.75
N THR A 147 9.13 -2.24 3.61
CA THR A 147 9.34 -1.14 4.56
C THR A 147 9.76 0.14 3.83
N TYR A 148 10.69 0.02 2.89
CA TYR A 148 11.16 1.15 2.10
C TYR A 148 10.03 1.81 1.32
N SER A 149 9.18 1.04 0.65
CA SER A 149 8.07 1.59 -0.13
C SER A 149 7.11 2.43 0.71
N ILE A 150 6.79 2.00 1.94
CA ILE A 150 5.93 2.78 2.84
C ILE A 150 6.63 4.06 3.29
N LEU A 151 7.92 4.00 3.64
CA LEU A 151 8.69 5.18 4.04
C LEU A 151 8.79 6.19 2.90
N TRP A 152 8.97 5.71 1.67
CA TRP A 152 8.99 6.56 0.49
C TRP A 152 7.63 7.24 0.26
N LEU A 153 6.52 6.51 0.40
CA LEU A 153 5.18 7.06 0.29
C LEU A 153 4.90 8.12 1.38
N ILE A 154 5.41 7.92 2.60
CA ILE A 154 5.32 8.91 3.68
C ILE A 154 6.03 10.21 3.27
N GLU A 155 7.27 10.12 2.79
CA GLU A 155 8.02 11.30 2.34
C GLU A 155 7.35 11.96 1.13
N TRP A 156 6.79 11.18 0.22
CA TRP A 156 6.04 11.72 -0.91
C TRP A 156 4.76 12.44 -0.48
N CYS A 157 3.99 11.90 0.48
CA CYS A 157 2.87 12.63 1.08
C CYS A 157 3.31 13.99 1.63
N LYS A 158 4.44 14.04 2.36
CA LYS A 158 4.97 15.29 2.91
C LYS A 158 5.34 16.30 1.81
N GLN A 159 5.98 15.83 0.73
CA GLN A 159 6.35 16.67 -0.42
C GLN A 159 5.11 17.26 -1.12
N LEU A 160 4.02 16.49 -1.20
CA LEU A 160 2.75 16.92 -1.78
C LEU A 160 1.88 17.77 -0.81
N GLY A 161 2.29 17.93 0.45
CA GLY A 161 1.49 18.59 1.48
C GLY A 161 0.25 17.79 1.90
N LEU A 162 0.23 16.48 1.65
CA LEU A 162 -0.88 15.61 1.99
C LEU A 162 -0.72 15.09 3.42
N PRO A 163 -1.73 15.25 4.30
CA PRO A 163 -1.59 14.91 5.72
C PRO A 163 -1.57 13.42 6.02
N TYR A 164 -2.13 12.55 5.16
CA TYR A 164 -2.31 11.14 5.49
C TYR A 164 -1.76 10.16 4.45
N LEU A 165 -1.21 9.05 4.95
CA LEU A 165 -1.00 7.82 4.18
C LEU A 165 -1.97 6.74 4.68
N TYR A 166 -2.91 6.33 3.82
CA TYR A 166 -3.86 5.27 4.11
C TYR A 166 -3.24 3.89 3.85
N LEU A 167 -3.10 3.07 4.89
CA LEU A 167 -2.44 1.76 4.81
C LEU A 167 -3.41 0.58 4.59
N GLY A 168 -4.72 0.87 4.47
CA GLY A 168 -5.73 -0.15 4.29
C GLY A 168 -6.17 -0.80 5.59
N TYR A 169 -6.72 -2.02 5.51
CA TYR A 169 -7.18 -2.72 6.69
C TYR A 169 -6.02 -3.29 7.50
N TRP A 170 -6.18 -3.24 8.81
CA TRP A 170 -5.37 -3.93 9.78
C TRP A 170 -6.23 -4.91 10.56
N ILE A 171 -5.74 -6.14 10.72
CA ILE A 171 -6.36 -7.20 11.52
C ILE A 171 -5.32 -7.61 12.55
N GLN A 172 -5.67 -7.52 13.83
CA GLN A 172 -4.75 -7.72 14.96
C GLN A 172 -4.03 -9.06 14.88
N ASP A 173 -4.76 -10.13 14.63
CA ASP A 173 -4.27 -11.50 14.67
C ASP A 173 -3.74 -11.99 13.31
N SER A 174 -3.59 -11.09 12.33
CA SER A 174 -3.06 -11.43 11.01
C SER A 174 -1.54 -11.20 10.94
N PRO A 175 -0.70 -12.24 10.86
CA PRO A 175 0.74 -12.08 10.71
C PRO A 175 1.12 -11.30 9.46
N LYS A 176 0.34 -11.43 8.37
CA LYS A 176 0.55 -10.69 7.11
C LYS A 176 0.37 -9.18 7.25
N MET A 177 -0.34 -8.72 8.29
CA MET A 177 -0.63 -7.30 8.55
C MET A 177 0.14 -6.73 9.74
N ALA A 178 0.89 -7.57 10.47
CA ALA A 178 1.63 -7.18 11.67
C ALA A 178 2.65 -6.05 11.41
N TYR A 179 3.23 -5.99 10.21
CA TYR A 179 4.19 -4.95 9.83
C TYR A 179 3.64 -3.52 9.98
N LYS A 180 2.31 -3.33 9.86
CA LYS A 180 1.69 -2.00 9.96
C LYS A 180 1.89 -1.37 11.34
N ARG A 181 2.01 -2.17 12.40
CA ARG A 181 2.33 -1.70 13.76
C ARG A 181 3.69 -1.01 13.89
N ASN A 182 4.58 -1.21 12.93
CA ASN A 182 5.89 -0.57 12.93
C ASN A 182 5.86 0.89 12.45
N PHE A 183 4.72 1.35 11.94
CA PHE A 183 4.54 2.71 11.42
C PHE A 183 3.60 3.49 12.33
N MET A 184 4.15 4.09 13.37
CA MET A 184 3.38 4.85 14.37
C MET A 184 3.82 6.32 14.37
N PRO A 185 2.93 7.25 14.75
CA PRO A 185 1.56 7.04 15.21
C PRO A 185 0.59 6.70 14.07
N GLN A 186 -0.47 5.99 14.39
CA GLN A 186 -1.55 5.68 13.46
C GLN A 186 -2.88 6.19 13.99
N GLN A 187 -3.84 6.32 13.06
CA GLN A 187 -5.24 6.49 13.36
C GLN A 187 -6.01 5.28 12.82
N ALA A 188 -6.95 4.77 13.61
CA ALA A 188 -7.86 3.70 13.28
C ALA A 188 -9.29 4.25 13.14
N LEU A 189 -10.04 3.76 12.16
CA LEU A 189 -11.44 4.13 12.00
C LEU A 189 -12.28 3.24 12.93
N MET A 190 -12.71 3.80 14.05
CA MET A 190 -13.52 3.14 15.06
C MET A 190 -14.83 3.91 15.27
N ASN A 191 -15.95 3.23 15.19
CA ASN A 191 -17.29 3.84 15.34
C ASN A 191 -17.53 5.06 14.44
N GLY A 192 -17.02 5.01 13.21
CA GLY A 192 -17.16 6.10 12.23
C GLY A 192 -16.23 7.30 12.44
N GLN A 193 -15.31 7.23 13.39
CA GLN A 193 -14.36 8.30 13.71
C GLN A 193 -12.91 7.81 13.64
N TRP A 194 -12.01 8.65 13.10
CA TRP A 194 -10.57 8.39 13.12
C TRP A 194 -10.00 8.71 14.49
N GLN A 195 -9.58 7.67 15.20
CA GLN A 195 -9.04 7.75 16.56
C GLN A 195 -7.57 7.35 16.57
N ARG A 196 -6.76 8.08 17.32
CA ARG A 196 -5.35 7.77 17.47
C ARG A 196 -5.21 6.43 18.21
N ILE A 197 -4.33 5.59 17.69
CA ILE A 197 -3.88 4.38 18.37
C ILE A 197 -2.41 4.54 18.72
N GLU A 198 -2.06 4.17 19.95
CA GLU A 198 -0.69 4.20 20.43
C GLU A 198 -0.07 2.81 20.35
N LYS A 199 1.24 2.78 20.41
CA LYS A 199 1.99 1.53 20.47
C LYS A 199 1.76 0.91 21.86
N SER A 200 1.03 -0.18 21.92
CA SER A 200 0.96 -1.04 23.11
C SER A 200 2.26 -1.79 23.33
#